data_7ad41864fe71ddfedb3104d207b3ab53
#
_entry.id   7ad41864fe71ddfedb3104d207b3ab53
#
_cell.length_a   1.000
_cell.length_b   1.000
_cell.length_c   1.000
_cell.angle_alpha   90.00
_cell.angle_beta   90.00
_cell.angle_gamma   90.00
#
_symmetry.space_group_name_H-M   'P 1'
#
loop_
_entity.id
_entity.type
_entity.pdbx_description
1 polymer ?
#
loop_
_entity_poly.entity_id
_entity_poly.type
_entity_poly.pdbx_seq_one_letter_code
_entity_poly.pdbx_strand_id
1 'polypeptide(L)'
;MGDEIVDIAELENKTLSELREVAKDMGASGYSRLKKEDLVLHLLRAQAEEQGLIFGGGVLDIIDDGIGFLRSDHYLPGPEDVYVSQSQIRRFGLRTGDMVVGQVRPPKENERYFGLLRVEAVNGVDPDTSKTRPVFERLTPIFPEEMFDLETTNSILSTRLLNMIAPIGRGQRGLIVSPPKAGKTTVLKQVANGITANYSDIHLMVALIGERPEEVTDMDRSVDAEVISSTFDDPVKSHVRVAEMALNRAKRLVEVGRHVVILLDSITRLSRAYNLVVQPSGRTLSGGLDPAALYPPKHFFGAARNIEQGGSLTIIATCLVDTGSRMDDMIYEEFKGTGNMELHLSRRLAERRVYPAFDVDRSSTRREELLIPPDDLIKVWTMRRMLNQLKASAPTGAGLDAAAALELLLQRLERTPTNQEFLETLHRDMM
;
A
#
# COMPACT_ATOMS: atom_id res chain seq x y z
N MET A 1 20.56 5.11 -42.09
CA MET A 1 21.00 4.43 -40.88
C MET A 1 19.77 3.68 -40.42
N GLY A 2 19.85 2.35 -40.36
CA GLY A 2 18.67 1.51 -40.16
C GLY A 2 18.03 1.76 -38.80
N ASP A 3 16.72 1.83 -38.83
CA ASP A 3 15.86 1.86 -37.63
C ASP A 3 16.09 0.57 -36.81
N GLU A 4 17.07 0.56 -35.92
CA GLU A 4 17.16 -0.46 -34.87
C GLU A 4 16.00 -0.21 -33.95
N ILE A 5 14.97 -1.04 -34.06
CA ILE A 5 13.86 -1.11 -33.10
C ILE A 5 14.50 -1.54 -31.77
N VAL A 6 14.64 -0.61 -30.82
CA VAL A 6 15.17 -0.92 -29.50
C VAL A 6 14.12 -1.76 -28.77
N ASP A 7 14.46 -3.03 -28.50
CA ASP A 7 13.58 -3.96 -27.82
C ASP A 7 13.63 -3.69 -26.31
N ILE A 8 12.50 -3.90 -25.61
CA ILE A 8 12.41 -3.73 -24.16
C ILE A 8 13.46 -4.56 -23.43
N ALA A 9 13.73 -5.79 -23.87
CA ALA A 9 14.74 -6.66 -23.27
C ALA A 9 16.15 -6.04 -23.32
N GLU A 10 16.45 -5.26 -24.36
CA GLU A 10 17.72 -4.52 -24.49
C GLU A 10 17.75 -3.32 -23.55
N LEU A 11 16.63 -2.58 -23.41
CA LEU A 11 16.52 -1.45 -22.50
C LEU A 11 16.58 -1.88 -21.03
N GLU A 12 15.96 -3.00 -20.68
CA GLU A 12 15.99 -3.55 -19.31
C GLU A 12 17.41 -3.92 -18.85
N ASN A 13 18.27 -4.36 -19.76
CA ASN A 13 19.64 -4.71 -19.43
C ASN A 13 20.55 -3.48 -19.26
N LYS A 14 20.13 -2.29 -19.68
CA LYS A 14 20.91 -1.06 -19.56
C LYS A 14 20.79 -0.45 -18.14
N THR A 15 21.84 0.22 -17.71
CA THR A 15 21.83 1.01 -16.46
C THR A 15 21.01 2.29 -16.65
N LEU A 16 20.62 2.92 -15.55
CA LEU A 16 19.88 4.20 -15.59
C LEU A 16 20.66 5.31 -16.34
N SER A 17 21.99 5.29 -16.25
CA SER A 17 22.87 6.23 -16.94
C SER A 17 22.83 6.02 -18.46
N GLU A 18 22.95 4.77 -18.90
CA GLU A 18 22.89 4.39 -20.33
C GLU A 18 21.49 4.68 -20.91
N LEU A 19 20.41 4.43 -20.16
CA LEU A 19 19.06 4.77 -20.59
C LEU A 19 18.87 6.28 -20.77
N ARG A 20 19.49 7.10 -19.93
CA ARG A 20 19.46 8.56 -20.08
C ARG A 20 20.24 9.04 -21.28
N GLU A 21 21.32 8.36 -21.67
CA GLU A 21 22.05 8.64 -22.91
C GLU A 21 21.17 8.30 -24.13
N VAL A 22 20.52 7.13 -24.13
CA VAL A 22 19.56 6.76 -25.18
C VAL A 22 18.42 7.79 -25.28
N ALA A 23 17.86 8.24 -24.15
CA ALA A 23 16.82 9.26 -24.15
C ALA A 23 17.29 10.59 -24.77
N LYS A 24 18.53 10.95 -24.49
CA LYS A 24 19.16 12.16 -25.07
C LYS A 24 19.36 12.02 -26.58
N ASP A 25 19.83 10.88 -27.04
CA ASP A 25 20.09 10.61 -28.46
C ASP A 25 18.78 10.55 -29.25
N MET A 26 17.70 10.04 -28.68
CA MET A 26 16.34 10.07 -29.25
C MET A 26 15.65 11.44 -29.14
N GLY A 27 16.27 12.44 -28.53
CA GLY A 27 15.66 13.76 -28.36
C GLY A 27 14.44 13.79 -27.43
N ALA A 28 14.24 12.76 -26.61
CA ALA A 28 13.14 12.70 -25.67
C ALA A 28 13.26 13.82 -24.62
N SER A 29 12.12 14.37 -24.18
CA SER A 29 12.07 15.43 -23.17
C SER A 29 11.59 14.88 -21.82
N GLY A 30 11.98 15.49 -20.69
CA GLY A 30 11.42 15.14 -19.37
C GLY A 30 12.01 13.89 -18.69
N TYR A 31 12.99 13.23 -19.26
CA TYR A 31 13.52 11.94 -18.79
C TYR A 31 14.43 12.00 -17.55
N SER A 32 14.94 13.18 -17.18
CA SER A 32 16.04 13.32 -16.20
C SER A 32 15.68 12.89 -14.77
N ARG A 33 14.38 12.95 -14.41
CA ARG A 33 13.86 12.61 -13.07
C ARG A 33 13.17 11.25 -13.00
N LEU A 34 13.05 10.55 -14.12
CA LEU A 34 12.36 9.27 -14.20
C LEU A 34 13.20 8.17 -13.53
N LYS A 35 12.52 7.26 -12.84
CA LYS A 35 13.09 5.98 -12.39
C LYS A 35 13.36 5.09 -13.63
N LYS A 36 14.19 4.03 -13.46
CA LYS A 36 14.60 3.17 -14.57
C LYS A 36 13.42 2.67 -15.41
N GLU A 37 12.37 2.22 -14.77
CA GLU A 37 11.20 1.62 -15.40
C GLU A 37 10.36 2.63 -16.17
N ASP A 38 10.09 3.77 -15.53
CA ASP A 38 9.36 4.87 -16.16
C ASP A 38 10.14 5.41 -17.35
N LEU A 39 11.48 5.39 -17.26
CA LEU A 39 12.34 5.80 -18.35
C LEU A 39 12.29 4.80 -19.51
N VAL A 40 12.29 3.49 -19.25
CA VAL A 40 12.11 2.47 -20.29
C VAL A 40 10.78 2.67 -21.02
N LEU A 41 9.69 2.83 -20.27
CA LEU A 41 8.36 3.08 -20.87
C LEU A 41 8.32 4.39 -21.66
N HIS A 42 8.98 5.43 -21.16
CA HIS A 42 9.08 6.73 -21.84
C HIS A 42 9.84 6.62 -23.16
N LEU A 43 10.91 5.83 -23.21
CA LEU A 43 11.68 5.57 -24.43
C LEU A 43 10.88 4.77 -25.45
N LEU A 44 10.17 3.73 -25.03
CA LEU A 44 9.29 2.94 -25.91
C LEU A 44 8.17 3.81 -26.50
N ARG A 45 7.62 4.73 -25.70
CA ARG A 45 6.63 5.68 -26.16
C ARG A 45 7.19 6.64 -27.20
N ALA A 46 8.35 7.25 -26.92
CA ALA A 46 9.00 8.18 -27.85
C ALA A 46 9.33 7.51 -29.19
N GLN A 47 9.82 6.27 -29.16
CA GLN A 47 10.09 5.48 -30.37
C GLN A 47 8.82 5.19 -31.17
N ALA A 48 7.71 4.82 -30.51
CA ALA A 48 6.44 4.57 -31.18
C ALA A 48 5.89 5.85 -31.82
N GLU A 49 5.98 6.99 -31.14
CA GLU A 49 5.56 8.29 -31.65
C GLU A 49 6.40 8.73 -32.87
N GLU A 50 7.71 8.47 -32.88
CA GLU A 50 8.60 8.75 -34.03
C GLU A 50 8.21 7.92 -35.26
N GLN A 51 7.72 6.70 -35.04
CA GLN A 51 7.23 5.81 -36.11
C GLN A 51 5.78 6.13 -36.54
N GLY A 52 5.17 7.18 -35.96
CA GLY A 52 3.78 7.54 -36.23
C GLY A 52 2.75 6.57 -35.63
N LEU A 53 3.15 5.74 -34.67
CA LEU A 53 2.29 4.80 -33.95
C LEU A 53 1.80 5.42 -32.66
N ILE A 54 0.60 5.03 -32.24
CA ILE A 54 0.05 5.43 -30.92
C ILE A 54 0.53 4.40 -29.91
N PHE A 55 1.14 4.88 -28.83
CA PHE A 55 1.52 4.06 -27.70
C PHE A 55 0.50 4.25 -26.55
N GLY A 56 0.01 3.16 -26.01
CA GLY A 56 -0.96 3.18 -24.93
C GLY A 56 -0.75 2.03 -23.96
N GLY A 57 -1.38 2.14 -22.80
CA GLY A 57 -1.28 1.11 -21.77
C GLY A 57 -2.25 1.36 -20.62
N GLY A 58 -2.27 0.42 -19.70
CA GLY A 58 -3.09 0.48 -18.50
C GLY A 58 -3.11 -0.85 -17.76
N VAL A 59 -3.82 -0.88 -16.66
CA VAL A 59 -3.98 -2.10 -15.86
C VAL A 59 -5.05 -2.98 -16.48
N LEU A 60 -4.69 -4.20 -16.82
CA LEU A 60 -5.56 -5.17 -17.47
C LEU A 60 -6.69 -5.63 -16.55
N ASP A 61 -7.88 -5.48 -17.05
CA ASP A 61 -9.13 -5.97 -16.48
C ASP A 61 -9.75 -7.00 -17.42
N ILE A 62 -9.69 -8.28 -17.07
CA ILE A 62 -10.31 -9.37 -17.85
C ILE A 62 -11.74 -9.55 -17.39
N ILE A 63 -12.68 -9.49 -18.34
CA ILE A 63 -14.11 -9.70 -18.08
C ILE A 63 -14.54 -11.12 -18.46
N ASP A 64 -15.79 -11.48 -18.12
CA ASP A 64 -16.34 -12.84 -18.18
C ASP A 64 -16.20 -13.54 -19.55
N ASP A 65 -16.20 -12.79 -20.65
CA ASP A 65 -16.02 -13.34 -22.01
C ASP A 65 -14.55 -13.68 -22.35
N GLY A 66 -13.63 -13.47 -21.40
CA GLY A 66 -12.19 -13.71 -21.57
C GLY A 66 -11.49 -12.69 -22.44
N ILE A 67 -12.13 -11.58 -22.76
CA ILE A 67 -11.53 -10.38 -23.34
C ILE A 67 -11.09 -9.43 -22.22
N GLY A 68 -10.21 -8.49 -22.53
CA GLY A 68 -9.71 -7.57 -21.53
C GLY A 68 -9.79 -6.12 -21.97
N PHE A 69 -9.68 -5.23 -20.97
CA PHE A 69 -9.53 -3.80 -21.17
C PHE A 69 -8.37 -3.29 -20.32
N LEU A 70 -7.53 -2.44 -20.89
CA LEU A 70 -6.54 -1.71 -20.13
C LEU A 70 -7.22 -0.47 -19.55
N ARG A 71 -7.30 -0.43 -18.22
CA ARG A 71 -7.92 0.67 -17.48
C ARG A 71 -6.86 1.71 -17.15
N SER A 72 -7.15 2.97 -17.36
CA SER A 72 -6.27 4.09 -17.05
C SER A 72 -6.64 4.75 -15.72
N ASP A 73 -7.89 5.17 -15.55
CA ASP A 73 -8.34 5.95 -14.40
C ASP A 73 -8.85 5.06 -13.26
N HIS A 74 -8.18 5.15 -12.11
CA HIS A 74 -8.59 4.45 -10.88
C HIS A 74 -9.05 3.00 -11.07
N TYR A 75 -8.61 2.37 -12.19
CA TYR A 75 -8.98 1.01 -12.61
C TYR A 75 -10.47 0.78 -12.88
N LEU A 76 -11.23 1.83 -13.05
CA LEU A 76 -12.65 1.76 -13.40
C LEU A 76 -12.85 1.84 -14.93
N PRO A 77 -13.96 1.28 -15.46
CA PRO A 77 -14.30 1.39 -16.88
C PRO A 77 -14.40 2.86 -17.34
N GLY A 78 -13.71 3.18 -18.42
CA GLY A 78 -13.67 4.52 -18.99
C GLY A 78 -13.75 4.55 -20.52
N PRO A 79 -13.93 5.73 -21.11
CA PRO A 79 -14.00 5.88 -22.56
C PRO A 79 -12.66 5.66 -23.27
N GLU A 80 -11.55 5.84 -22.54
CA GLU A 80 -10.17 5.71 -23.06
C GLU A 80 -9.59 4.32 -22.89
N ASP A 81 -10.40 3.36 -22.44
CA ASP A 81 -9.96 1.98 -22.26
C ASP A 81 -9.46 1.38 -23.58
N VAL A 82 -8.42 0.58 -23.51
CA VAL A 82 -7.85 -0.12 -24.67
C VAL A 82 -8.29 -1.59 -24.64
N TYR A 83 -8.96 -2.02 -25.68
CA TYR A 83 -9.41 -3.40 -25.86
C TYR A 83 -8.22 -4.35 -26.06
N VAL A 84 -8.23 -5.47 -25.34
CA VAL A 84 -7.25 -6.56 -25.46
C VAL A 84 -7.98 -7.85 -25.85
N SER A 85 -7.55 -8.45 -26.92
CA SER A 85 -8.17 -9.67 -27.42
C SER A 85 -7.86 -10.89 -26.57
N GLN A 86 -8.76 -11.87 -26.56
CA GLN A 86 -8.56 -13.15 -25.88
C GLN A 86 -7.30 -13.90 -26.38
N SER A 87 -6.98 -13.77 -27.67
CA SER A 87 -5.77 -14.36 -28.25
C SER A 87 -4.48 -13.78 -27.67
N GLN A 88 -4.41 -12.45 -27.46
CA GLN A 88 -3.27 -11.79 -26.83
C GLN A 88 -3.15 -12.19 -25.34
N ILE A 89 -4.28 -12.22 -24.61
CA ILE A 89 -4.32 -12.65 -23.22
C ILE A 89 -3.76 -14.06 -23.07
N ARG A 90 -4.18 -14.99 -23.91
CA ARG A 90 -3.68 -16.38 -23.91
C ARG A 90 -2.22 -16.49 -24.34
N ARG A 91 -1.84 -15.77 -25.40
CA ARG A 91 -0.47 -15.83 -25.96
C ARG A 91 0.57 -15.41 -24.93
N PHE A 92 0.33 -14.32 -24.21
CA PHE A 92 1.28 -13.75 -23.26
C PHE A 92 1.01 -14.16 -21.81
N GLY A 93 0.01 -15.00 -21.56
CA GLY A 93 -0.36 -15.43 -20.20
C GLY A 93 -0.75 -14.27 -19.29
N LEU A 94 -1.43 -13.26 -19.86
CA LEU A 94 -1.84 -12.07 -19.12
C LEU A 94 -2.91 -12.40 -18.07
N ARG A 95 -2.88 -11.66 -16.98
CA ARG A 95 -3.82 -11.81 -15.85
C ARG A 95 -4.37 -10.45 -15.44
N THR A 96 -5.55 -10.44 -14.86
CA THR A 96 -6.12 -9.21 -14.26
C THR A 96 -5.13 -8.60 -13.29
N GLY A 97 -4.92 -7.28 -13.40
CA GLY A 97 -3.94 -6.54 -12.60
C GLY A 97 -2.58 -6.36 -13.29
N ASP A 98 -2.32 -7.00 -14.43
CA ASP A 98 -1.09 -6.71 -15.19
C ASP A 98 -1.12 -5.30 -15.77
N MET A 99 -0.04 -4.55 -15.58
CA MET A 99 0.23 -3.34 -16.35
C MET A 99 0.72 -3.77 -17.72
N VAL A 100 -0.08 -3.52 -18.74
CA VAL A 100 0.26 -3.86 -20.13
C VAL A 100 0.42 -2.57 -20.91
N VAL A 101 1.51 -2.45 -21.64
CA VAL A 101 1.77 -1.31 -22.51
C VAL A 101 2.17 -1.81 -23.90
N GLY A 102 1.87 -1.00 -24.90
CA GLY A 102 2.21 -1.37 -26.28
C GLY A 102 1.59 -0.45 -27.32
N GLN A 103 1.66 -0.91 -28.56
CA GLN A 103 1.11 -0.20 -29.70
C GLN A 103 -0.39 -0.38 -29.75
N VAL A 104 -1.10 0.72 -29.91
CA VAL A 104 -2.56 0.74 -30.04
C VAL A 104 -3.00 1.38 -31.36
N ARG A 105 -4.17 1.01 -31.83
CA ARG A 105 -4.82 1.64 -32.98
C ARG A 105 -6.09 2.33 -32.56
N PRO A 106 -6.50 3.40 -33.26
CA PRO A 106 -7.79 4.03 -33.05
C PRO A 106 -8.95 3.06 -33.36
N PRO A 107 -10.14 3.31 -32.78
CA PRO A 107 -11.32 2.53 -33.08
C PRO A 107 -11.73 2.67 -34.56
N LYS A 108 -12.19 1.57 -35.17
CA LYS A 108 -12.82 1.56 -36.50
C LYS A 108 -14.25 2.08 -36.40
N GLU A 109 -14.90 2.32 -37.55
CA GLU A 109 -16.26 2.90 -37.62
C GLU A 109 -17.31 2.23 -36.73
N ASN A 110 -17.15 0.93 -36.41
CA ASN A 110 -18.10 0.17 -35.55
C ASN A 110 -17.50 -0.20 -34.19
N GLU A 111 -16.34 0.29 -33.84
CA GLU A 111 -15.64 0.01 -32.59
C GLU A 111 -15.74 1.22 -31.65
N ARG A 112 -15.85 0.98 -30.36
CA ARG A 112 -15.94 2.05 -29.36
C ARG A 112 -14.60 2.37 -28.70
N TYR A 113 -13.71 1.37 -28.63
CA TYR A 113 -12.47 1.45 -27.88
C TYR A 113 -11.24 1.36 -28.81
N PHE A 114 -10.13 1.93 -28.36
CA PHE A 114 -8.83 1.66 -28.97
C PHE A 114 -8.55 0.16 -28.89
N GLY A 115 -7.77 -0.38 -29.82
CA GLY A 115 -7.40 -1.79 -29.85
C GLY A 115 -5.90 -1.98 -29.66
N LEU A 116 -5.48 -2.85 -28.74
CA LEU A 116 -4.08 -3.21 -28.59
C LEU A 116 -3.63 -4.02 -29.77
N LEU A 117 -2.62 -3.52 -30.51
CA LEU A 117 -2.02 -4.19 -31.67
C LEU A 117 -0.89 -5.12 -31.25
N ARG A 118 0.07 -4.59 -30.49
CA ARG A 118 1.26 -5.27 -30.04
C ARG A 118 1.51 -5.01 -28.57
N VAL A 119 1.79 -6.07 -27.81
CA VAL A 119 2.24 -5.97 -26.40
C VAL A 119 3.74 -5.73 -26.43
N GLU A 120 4.21 -4.63 -25.84
CA GLU A 120 5.62 -4.29 -25.75
C GLU A 120 6.18 -4.61 -24.35
N ALA A 121 5.41 -4.36 -23.28
CA ALA A 121 5.81 -4.70 -21.93
C ALA A 121 4.64 -5.17 -21.07
N VAL A 122 4.94 -6.02 -20.07
CA VAL A 122 3.99 -6.48 -19.03
C VAL A 122 4.66 -6.30 -17.67
N ASN A 123 4.09 -5.45 -16.83
CA ASN A 123 4.65 -5.07 -15.51
C ASN A 123 6.09 -4.53 -15.56
N GLY A 124 6.45 -3.88 -16.66
CA GLY A 124 7.78 -3.31 -16.88
C GLY A 124 8.82 -4.32 -17.33
N VAL A 125 8.45 -5.56 -17.64
CA VAL A 125 9.35 -6.59 -18.16
C VAL A 125 8.90 -7.08 -19.54
N ASP A 126 9.81 -7.75 -20.26
CA ASP A 126 9.52 -8.36 -21.55
C ASP A 126 8.32 -9.32 -21.46
N PRO A 127 7.39 -9.32 -22.45
CA PRO A 127 6.18 -10.14 -22.40
C PRO A 127 6.44 -11.65 -22.32
N ASP A 128 7.48 -12.17 -22.95
CA ASP A 128 7.81 -13.60 -22.91
C ASP A 128 8.44 -13.98 -21.55
N THR A 129 9.25 -13.11 -20.98
CA THR A 129 9.75 -13.23 -19.60
C THR A 129 8.59 -13.20 -18.61
N SER A 130 7.67 -12.26 -18.75
CA SER A 130 6.48 -12.15 -17.88
C SER A 130 5.60 -13.40 -17.89
N LYS A 131 5.55 -14.13 -19.00
CA LYS A 131 4.76 -15.34 -19.16
C LYS A 131 5.20 -16.48 -18.23
N THR A 132 6.47 -16.55 -17.90
CA THR A 132 7.05 -17.61 -17.05
C THR A 132 6.96 -17.33 -15.55
N ARG A 133 6.50 -16.14 -15.17
CA ARG A 133 6.41 -15.73 -13.77
C ARG A 133 5.52 -16.67 -12.94
N PRO A 134 5.86 -16.94 -11.67
CA PRO A 134 5.05 -17.75 -10.79
C PRO A 134 3.67 -17.13 -10.54
N VAL A 135 2.73 -17.93 -10.08
CA VAL A 135 1.43 -17.45 -9.60
C VAL A 135 1.57 -17.10 -8.12
N PHE A 136 1.05 -15.94 -7.71
CA PHE A 136 1.17 -15.41 -6.35
C PHE A 136 0.80 -16.44 -5.26
N GLU A 137 -0.26 -17.21 -5.48
CA GLU A 137 -0.76 -18.22 -4.55
C GLU A 137 0.19 -19.41 -4.35
N ARG A 138 1.18 -19.58 -5.24
CA ARG A 138 2.19 -20.66 -5.17
C ARG A 138 3.50 -20.21 -4.52
N LEU A 139 3.64 -18.91 -4.25
CA LEU A 139 4.83 -18.36 -3.60
C LEU A 139 4.84 -18.74 -2.10
N THR A 140 6.01 -19.09 -1.57
CA THR A 140 6.19 -19.54 -0.19
C THR A 140 6.15 -18.35 0.78
N PRO A 141 5.14 -18.24 1.67
CA PRO A 141 5.08 -17.15 2.64
C PRO A 141 6.04 -17.40 3.80
N ILE A 142 6.77 -16.36 4.19
CA ILE A 142 7.61 -16.33 5.39
C ILE A 142 7.23 -15.15 6.30
N PHE A 143 7.75 -15.12 7.53
CA PHE A 143 7.54 -14.01 8.44
C PHE A 143 8.23 -12.74 7.92
N PRO A 144 7.72 -11.54 8.26
CA PRO A 144 8.45 -10.30 8.09
C PRO A 144 9.74 -10.34 8.94
N GLU A 145 10.89 -10.12 8.30
CA GLU A 145 12.22 -10.14 8.95
C GLU A 145 12.97 -8.83 8.74
N GLU A 146 12.52 -7.99 7.81
CA GLU A 146 13.09 -6.69 7.51
C GLU A 146 12.10 -5.59 7.86
N MET A 147 12.45 -4.75 8.84
CA MET A 147 11.64 -3.62 9.29
C MET A 147 11.72 -2.47 8.30
N PHE A 148 10.61 -1.80 8.04
CA PHE A 148 10.61 -0.47 7.45
C PHE A 148 11.02 0.56 8.49
N ASP A 149 12.17 1.17 8.30
CA ASP A 149 12.51 2.38 9.04
C ASP A 149 11.72 3.56 8.48
N LEU A 150 10.81 4.09 9.28
CA LEU A 150 9.94 5.21 8.91
C LEU A 150 10.47 6.54 9.45
N GLU A 151 11.62 6.53 10.10
CA GLU A 151 12.25 7.72 10.63
C GLU A 151 12.78 8.59 9.48
N THR A 152 12.43 9.87 9.44
CA THR A 152 12.86 10.82 8.41
C THR A 152 13.48 12.05 9.05
N THR A 153 12.67 12.87 9.72
CA THR A 153 13.12 14.06 10.46
C THR A 153 12.79 13.92 11.94
N ASN A 154 13.60 14.53 12.80
CA ASN A 154 13.40 14.48 14.25
C ASN A 154 12.03 15.02 14.70
N SER A 155 11.41 15.90 13.92
CA SER A 155 10.12 16.51 14.22
C SER A 155 8.91 15.61 13.98
N ILE A 156 9.06 14.51 13.21
CA ILE A 156 7.95 13.59 12.93
C ILE A 156 7.93 12.47 13.98
N LEU A 157 7.43 12.80 15.16
CA LEU A 157 7.44 11.89 16.32
C LEU A 157 6.57 10.65 16.13
N SER A 158 5.55 10.70 15.25
CA SER A 158 4.65 9.58 14.98
C SER A 158 5.35 8.38 14.35
N THR A 159 6.13 8.59 13.30
CA THR A 159 6.88 7.52 12.62
C THR A 159 8.00 6.98 13.51
N ARG A 160 8.65 7.87 14.27
CA ARG A 160 9.65 7.49 15.26
C ARG A 160 9.07 6.59 16.35
N LEU A 161 7.94 6.99 16.94
CA LEU A 161 7.27 6.20 17.96
C LEU A 161 6.73 4.88 17.38
N LEU A 162 6.16 4.90 16.16
CA LEU A 162 5.64 3.73 15.47
C LEU A 162 6.71 2.65 15.29
N ASN A 163 7.93 3.01 14.87
CA ASN A 163 9.05 2.08 14.73
C ASN A 163 9.36 1.31 16.02
N MET A 164 9.08 1.90 17.19
CA MET A 164 9.35 1.29 18.48
C MET A 164 8.16 0.49 19.05
N ILE A 165 6.93 1.01 18.87
CA ILE A 165 5.77 0.39 19.55
C ILE A 165 4.99 -0.61 18.68
N ALA A 166 5.04 -0.45 17.36
CA ALA A 166 4.35 -1.33 16.42
C ALA A 166 5.13 -1.34 15.09
N PRO A 167 6.36 -1.89 15.06
CA PRO A 167 7.19 -1.91 13.86
C PRO A 167 6.48 -2.61 12.71
N ILE A 168 6.68 -2.08 11.50
CA ILE A 168 6.13 -2.62 10.26
C ILE A 168 7.27 -3.29 9.50
N GLY A 169 7.12 -4.57 9.17
CA GLY A 169 8.08 -5.29 8.34
C GLY A 169 7.58 -5.53 6.91
N ARG A 170 8.49 -5.88 6.01
CA ARG A 170 8.16 -6.29 4.64
C ARG A 170 7.28 -7.55 4.69
N GLY A 171 6.06 -7.45 4.17
CA GLY A 171 5.05 -8.52 4.26
C GLY A 171 4.11 -8.42 5.46
N GLN A 172 4.14 -7.32 6.22
CA GLN A 172 3.29 -7.12 7.39
C GLN A 172 1.81 -7.03 7.03
N ARG A 173 0.95 -7.61 7.88
CA ARG A 173 -0.50 -7.42 7.90
C ARG A 173 -0.86 -6.53 9.09
N GLY A 174 -0.90 -5.20 8.89
CA GLY A 174 -1.09 -4.26 9.97
C GLY A 174 -2.48 -3.62 9.97
N LEU A 175 -3.03 -3.44 11.17
CA LEU A 175 -4.23 -2.65 11.40
C LEU A 175 -3.89 -1.36 12.13
N ILE A 176 -4.34 -0.22 11.58
CA ILE A 176 -4.40 1.06 12.30
C ILE A 176 -5.84 1.21 12.81
N VAL A 177 -6.03 0.89 14.08
CA VAL A 177 -7.33 0.92 14.74
C VAL A 177 -7.59 2.34 15.24
N SER A 178 -8.57 3.01 14.66
CA SER A 178 -8.79 4.44 14.90
C SER A 178 -10.24 4.76 15.17
N PRO A 179 -10.52 5.42 16.29
CA PRO A 179 -11.78 6.14 16.46
C PRO A 179 -11.81 7.38 15.52
N PRO A 180 -13.01 7.91 15.21
CA PRO A 180 -13.13 9.13 14.42
C PRO A 180 -12.34 10.30 15.04
N LYS A 181 -11.71 11.10 14.16
CA LYS A 181 -10.96 12.33 14.52
C LYS A 181 -9.72 12.12 15.40
N ALA A 182 -9.11 10.93 15.37
CA ALA A 182 -7.91 10.62 16.15
C ALA A 182 -6.59 10.81 15.38
N GLY A 183 -6.62 11.32 14.14
CA GLY A 183 -5.42 11.57 13.33
C GLY A 183 -5.07 10.44 12.35
N LYS A 184 -6.01 9.54 12.04
CA LYS A 184 -5.83 8.40 11.12
C LYS A 184 -5.12 8.78 9.81
N THR A 185 -5.67 9.74 9.06
CA THR A 185 -5.17 10.17 7.75
C THR A 185 -3.76 10.75 7.83
N THR A 186 -3.48 11.52 8.90
CA THR A 186 -2.13 12.07 9.14
C THR A 186 -1.11 10.97 9.35
N VAL A 187 -1.43 9.95 10.14
CA VAL A 187 -0.54 8.80 10.37
C VAL A 187 -0.27 8.04 9.07
N LEU A 188 -1.32 7.78 8.25
CA LEU A 188 -1.15 7.13 6.95
C LEU A 188 -0.21 7.91 6.02
N LYS A 189 -0.38 9.24 5.93
CA LYS A 189 0.51 10.11 5.13
C LYS A 189 1.94 10.04 5.62
N GLN A 190 2.15 10.07 6.93
CA GLN A 190 3.48 10.00 7.51
C GLN A 190 4.15 8.65 7.28
N VAL A 191 3.39 7.54 7.34
CA VAL A 191 3.88 6.21 6.96
C VAL A 191 4.23 6.17 5.48
N ALA A 192 3.36 6.70 4.60
CA ALA A 192 3.63 6.78 3.16
C ALA A 192 4.93 7.55 2.88
N ASN A 193 5.05 8.75 3.44
CA ASN A 193 6.22 9.60 3.24
C ASN A 193 7.50 9.01 3.84
N GLY A 194 7.41 8.29 4.98
CA GLY A 194 8.54 7.57 5.56
C GLY A 194 9.04 6.45 4.64
N ILE A 195 8.13 5.70 4.04
CA ILE A 195 8.47 4.64 3.08
C ILE A 195 9.13 5.25 1.83
N THR A 196 8.53 6.26 1.20
CA THR A 196 9.05 6.82 -0.04
C THR A 196 10.34 7.61 0.14
N ALA A 197 10.57 8.19 1.33
CA ALA A 197 11.82 8.88 1.63
C ALA A 197 13.01 7.93 1.81
N ASN A 198 12.78 6.76 2.42
CA ASN A 198 13.85 5.86 2.80
C ASN A 198 14.05 4.67 1.84
N TYR A 199 13.04 4.35 0.98
CA TYR A 199 13.08 3.17 0.12
C TYR A 199 12.71 3.52 -1.32
N SER A 200 13.62 3.27 -2.25
CA SER A 200 13.40 3.47 -3.70
C SER A 200 12.92 2.21 -4.41
N ASP A 201 13.03 1.04 -3.76
CA ASP A 201 12.67 -0.28 -4.29
C ASP A 201 11.21 -0.68 -4.00
N ILE A 202 10.48 0.15 -3.26
CA ILE A 202 9.10 -0.11 -2.87
C ILE A 202 8.12 0.50 -3.87
N HIS A 203 7.17 -0.30 -4.32
CA HIS A 203 5.99 0.20 -5.01
C HIS A 203 4.88 0.49 -3.98
N LEU A 204 4.66 1.76 -3.71
CA LEU A 204 3.66 2.20 -2.74
C LEU A 204 2.33 2.47 -3.44
N MET A 205 1.28 1.83 -2.94
CA MET A 205 -0.11 2.02 -3.37
C MET A 205 -0.94 2.55 -2.20
N VAL A 206 -1.82 3.51 -2.46
CA VAL A 206 -2.80 4.01 -1.48
C VAL A 206 -4.19 3.75 -2.02
N ALA A 207 -4.94 2.86 -1.38
CA ALA A 207 -6.30 2.52 -1.76
C ALA A 207 -7.30 3.21 -0.82
N LEU A 208 -8.02 4.21 -1.35
CA LEU A 208 -9.01 5.00 -0.62
C LEU A 208 -10.42 4.54 -1.00
N ILE A 209 -11.09 3.85 -0.09
CA ILE A 209 -12.40 3.23 -0.35
C ILE A 209 -13.50 3.93 0.44
N GLY A 210 -14.37 4.64 -0.27
CA GLY A 210 -15.49 5.37 0.30
C GLY A 210 -15.07 6.60 1.13
N GLU A 211 -13.86 7.12 0.93
CA GLU A 211 -13.41 8.36 1.55
C GLU A 211 -13.93 9.59 0.80
N ARG A 212 -13.75 10.77 1.35
CA ARG A 212 -14.24 12.02 0.77
C ARG A 212 -13.38 12.47 -0.39
N PRO A 213 -13.94 13.08 -1.46
CA PRO A 213 -13.17 13.57 -2.60
C PRO A 213 -12.02 14.51 -2.21
N GLU A 214 -12.25 15.41 -1.24
CA GLU A 214 -11.22 16.32 -0.73
C GLU A 214 -10.08 15.59 -0.01
N GLU A 215 -10.36 14.47 0.68
CA GLU A 215 -9.34 13.65 1.34
C GLU A 215 -8.52 12.86 0.32
N VAL A 216 -9.16 12.42 -0.79
CA VAL A 216 -8.47 11.80 -1.92
C VAL A 216 -7.50 12.77 -2.57
N THR A 217 -7.96 13.98 -2.90
CA THR A 217 -7.12 15.02 -3.51
C THR A 217 -5.95 15.42 -2.59
N ASP A 218 -6.20 15.51 -1.30
CA ASP A 218 -5.18 15.84 -0.31
C ASP A 218 -4.14 14.72 -0.15
N MET A 219 -4.56 13.45 -0.22
CA MET A 219 -3.65 12.30 -0.22
C MET A 219 -2.77 12.31 -1.48
N ASP A 220 -3.38 12.39 -2.65
CA ASP A 220 -2.70 12.38 -3.95
C ASP A 220 -1.62 13.47 -4.07
N ARG A 221 -1.90 14.67 -3.52
CA ARG A 221 -0.94 15.78 -3.51
C ARG A 221 0.15 15.66 -2.44
N SER A 222 -0.05 14.84 -1.42
CA SER A 222 0.81 14.78 -0.23
C SER A 222 1.76 13.60 -0.23
N VAL A 223 1.55 12.58 -1.07
CA VAL A 223 2.35 11.36 -1.09
C VAL A 223 2.81 11.02 -2.50
N ASP A 224 4.01 10.47 -2.63
CA ASP A 224 4.53 9.92 -3.89
C ASP A 224 4.15 8.43 -3.95
N ALA A 225 2.93 8.14 -4.39
CA ALA A 225 2.35 6.80 -4.43
C ALA A 225 1.36 6.65 -5.58
N GLU A 226 1.08 5.41 -5.96
CA GLU A 226 -0.05 5.09 -6.84
C GLU A 226 -1.35 5.21 -6.03
N VAL A 227 -2.06 6.36 -6.14
CA VAL A 227 -3.30 6.62 -5.41
C VAL A 227 -4.48 6.11 -6.21
N ILE A 228 -5.21 5.14 -5.65
CA ILE A 228 -6.36 4.48 -6.25
C ILE A 228 -7.56 4.76 -5.36
N SER A 229 -8.63 5.29 -5.91
CA SER A 229 -9.76 5.72 -5.07
C SER A 229 -11.11 5.37 -5.66
N SER A 230 -12.06 5.20 -4.76
CA SER A 230 -13.49 5.27 -5.03
C SER A 230 -14.12 6.03 -3.87
N THR A 231 -14.69 7.21 -4.18
CA THR A 231 -15.22 8.13 -3.18
C THR A 231 -16.61 7.72 -2.71
N PHE A 232 -17.09 8.29 -1.60
CA PHE A 232 -18.41 7.94 -1.07
C PHE A 232 -19.57 8.28 -2.06
N ASP A 233 -19.32 9.15 -3.05
CA ASP A 233 -20.29 9.53 -4.09
C ASP A 233 -20.40 8.46 -5.18
N ASP A 234 -19.42 7.55 -5.27
CA ASP A 234 -19.42 6.48 -6.27
C ASP A 234 -20.37 5.34 -5.90
N PRO A 235 -20.86 4.60 -6.91
CA PRO A 235 -21.62 3.39 -6.67
C PRO A 235 -20.83 2.37 -5.81
N VAL A 236 -21.53 1.69 -4.90
CA VAL A 236 -20.89 0.71 -3.98
C VAL A 236 -20.10 -0.38 -4.72
N LYS A 237 -20.57 -0.77 -5.93
CA LYS A 237 -19.85 -1.73 -6.78
C LYS A 237 -18.46 -1.23 -7.20
N SER A 238 -18.30 0.08 -7.37
CA SER A 238 -16.99 0.70 -7.67
C SER A 238 -16.01 0.52 -6.53
N HIS A 239 -16.46 0.64 -5.27
CA HIS A 239 -15.60 0.41 -4.09
C HIS A 239 -15.00 -1.00 -4.09
N VAL A 240 -15.83 -1.99 -4.36
CA VAL A 240 -15.41 -3.40 -4.45
C VAL A 240 -14.45 -3.59 -5.62
N ARG A 241 -14.82 -3.06 -6.80
CA ARG A 241 -14.01 -3.22 -8.01
C ARG A 241 -12.61 -2.62 -7.87
N VAL A 242 -12.53 -1.39 -7.37
CA VAL A 242 -11.26 -0.69 -7.13
C VAL A 242 -10.36 -1.47 -6.18
N ALA A 243 -10.92 -1.98 -5.07
CA ALA A 243 -10.15 -2.78 -4.13
C ALA A 243 -9.65 -4.09 -4.75
N GLU A 244 -10.49 -4.81 -5.50
CA GLU A 244 -10.09 -6.04 -6.19
C GLU A 244 -8.98 -5.79 -7.21
N MET A 245 -9.09 -4.72 -8.00
CA MET A 245 -8.08 -4.36 -8.98
C MET A 245 -6.76 -3.94 -8.32
N ALA A 246 -6.80 -3.18 -7.22
CA ALA A 246 -5.62 -2.82 -6.45
C ALA A 246 -4.89 -4.05 -5.92
N LEU A 247 -5.63 -5.03 -5.35
CA LEU A 247 -5.03 -6.27 -4.89
C LEU A 247 -4.42 -7.08 -6.03
N ASN A 248 -5.15 -7.21 -7.16
CA ASN A 248 -4.65 -7.93 -8.31
C ASN A 248 -3.38 -7.26 -8.87
N ARG A 249 -3.36 -5.94 -8.99
CA ARG A 249 -2.18 -5.16 -9.38
C ARG A 249 -0.98 -5.45 -8.47
N ALA A 250 -1.19 -5.37 -7.16
CA ALA A 250 -0.14 -5.67 -6.18
C ALA A 250 0.41 -7.09 -6.31
N LYS A 251 -0.47 -8.09 -6.47
CA LYS A 251 -0.05 -9.48 -6.69
C LYS A 251 0.80 -9.64 -7.96
N ARG A 252 0.43 -8.97 -9.06
CA ARG A 252 1.21 -9.02 -10.31
C ARG A 252 2.61 -8.44 -10.15
N LEU A 253 2.75 -7.36 -9.40
CA LEU A 253 4.05 -6.77 -9.09
C LEU A 253 4.91 -7.70 -8.23
N VAL A 254 4.33 -8.34 -7.23
CA VAL A 254 5.05 -9.30 -6.38
C VAL A 254 5.49 -10.54 -7.17
N GLU A 255 4.70 -11.00 -8.15
CA GLU A 255 5.07 -12.13 -9.03
C GLU A 255 6.32 -11.87 -9.88
N VAL A 256 6.67 -10.60 -10.11
CA VAL A 256 7.92 -10.20 -10.76
C VAL A 256 9.01 -9.78 -9.77
N GLY A 257 8.85 -10.16 -8.49
CA GLY A 257 9.86 -9.96 -7.45
C GLY A 257 9.87 -8.59 -6.78
N ARG A 258 8.81 -7.77 -6.99
CA ARG A 258 8.73 -6.43 -6.40
C ARG A 258 8.28 -6.46 -4.94
N HIS A 259 8.71 -5.47 -4.18
CA HIS A 259 8.18 -5.17 -2.87
C HIS A 259 7.05 -4.14 -2.99
N VAL A 260 5.86 -4.52 -2.53
CA VAL A 260 4.66 -3.69 -2.64
C VAL A 260 4.10 -3.39 -1.26
N VAL A 261 3.74 -2.15 -1.03
CA VAL A 261 2.99 -1.72 0.17
C VAL A 261 1.64 -1.16 -0.26
N ILE A 262 0.56 -1.67 0.31
CA ILE A 262 -0.78 -1.11 0.18
C ILE A 262 -1.17 -0.45 1.51
N LEU A 263 -1.45 0.84 1.47
CA LEU A 263 -2.13 1.57 2.54
C LEU A 263 -3.62 1.62 2.20
N LEU A 264 -4.46 0.88 2.95
CA LEU A 264 -5.90 0.79 2.69
C LEU A 264 -6.70 1.66 3.68
N ASP A 265 -7.40 2.64 3.19
CA ASP A 265 -8.31 3.46 3.98
C ASP A 265 -9.74 3.37 3.42
N SER A 266 -10.67 2.57 3.97
CA SER A 266 -10.54 1.73 5.17
C SER A 266 -11.09 0.32 4.93
N ILE A 267 -10.58 -0.66 5.67
CA ILE A 267 -11.11 -2.04 5.64
C ILE A 267 -12.56 -2.10 6.14
N THR A 268 -12.95 -1.19 7.04
CA THR A 268 -14.32 -1.08 7.55
C THR A 268 -15.29 -0.70 6.44
N ARG A 269 -14.95 0.32 5.64
CA ARG A 269 -15.81 0.75 4.52
C ARG A 269 -15.84 -0.29 3.40
N LEU A 270 -14.71 -0.93 3.12
CA LEU A 270 -14.64 -2.04 2.17
C LEU A 270 -15.56 -3.20 2.60
N SER A 271 -15.53 -3.59 3.88
CA SER A 271 -16.40 -4.65 4.41
C SER A 271 -17.88 -4.26 4.34
N ARG A 272 -18.21 -3.01 4.62
CA ARG A 272 -19.57 -2.49 4.44
C ARG A 272 -20.02 -2.52 2.99
N ALA A 273 -19.14 -2.18 2.04
CA ALA A 273 -19.42 -2.26 0.62
C ALA A 273 -19.72 -3.69 0.17
N TYR A 274 -18.90 -4.65 0.60
CA TYR A 274 -19.17 -6.06 0.32
C TYR A 274 -20.49 -6.55 0.94
N ASN A 275 -20.85 -6.06 2.14
CA ASN A 275 -22.13 -6.42 2.78
C ASN A 275 -23.35 -5.99 1.97
N LEU A 276 -23.21 -4.99 1.11
CA LEU A 276 -24.27 -4.53 0.20
C LEU A 276 -24.25 -5.21 -1.18
N VAL A 277 -23.11 -5.78 -1.59
CA VAL A 277 -22.93 -6.32 -2.96
C VAL A 277 -23.00 -7.83 -3.00
N VAL A 278 -22.55 -8.51 -1.96
CA VAL A 278 -22.52 -9.99 -1.89
C VAL A 278 -23.96 -10.54 -1.75
N GLN A 279 -24.24 -11.65 -2.42
CA GLN A 279 -25.52 -12.34 -2.22
C GLN A 279 -25.67 -12.78 -0.76
N PRO A 280 -26.81 -12.48 -0.12
CA PRO A 280 -27.02 -12.83 1.27
C PRO A 280 -26.91 -14.34 1.52
N SER A 281 -26.15 -14.72 2.54
CA SER A 281 -26.00 -16.13 2.94
C SER A 281 -27.23 -16.68 3.69
N GLY A 282 -28.16 -15.82 4.04
CA GLY A 282 -29.30 -16.15 4.92
C GLY A 282 -28.94 -16.16 6.40
N ARG A 283 -27.70 -15.82 6.78
CA ARG A 283 -27.23 -15.69 8.16
C ARG A 283 -26.85 -14.24 8.42
N THR A 284 -27.09 -13.76 9.62
CA THR A 284 -26.75 -12.38 9.98
C THR A 284 -26.02 -12.38 11.32
N LEU A 285 -24.84 -11.77 11.34
CA LEU A 285 -24.08 -11.47 12.56
C LEU A 285 -24.61 -10.20 13.23
N SER A 286 -24.09 -9.88 14.40
CA SER A 286 -24.43 -8.64 15.12
C SER A 286 -24.20 -7.41 14.25
N GLY A 287 -25.11 -6.45 14.31
CA GLY A 287 -25.02 -5.22 13.52
C GLY A 287 -25.48 -5.34 12.05
N GLY A 288 -26.10 -6.46 11.64
CA GLY A 288 -26.59 -6.63 10.28
C GLY A 288 -25.54 -7.05 9.26
N LEU A 289 -24.40 -7.59 9.72
CA LEU A 289 -23.30 -8.04 8.87
C LEU A 289 -23.54 -9.49 8.42
N ASP A 290 -23.49 -9.73 7.12
CA ASP A 290 -23.52 -11.09 6.57
C ASP A 290 -22.13 -11.73 6.67
N PRO A 291 -21.97 -12.97 7.19
CA PRO A 291 -20.68 -13.65 7.23
C PRO A 291 -20.01 -13.78 5.86
N ALA A 292 -20.79 -13.95 4.77
CA ALA A 292 -20.25 -14.04 3.42
C ALA A 292 -19.56 -12.75 2.96
N ALA A 293 -19.99 -11.59 3.47
CA ALA A 293 -19.42 -10.30 3.15
C ALA A 293 -18.01 -10.09 3.71
N LEU A 294 -17.60 -10.88 4.70
CA LEU A 294 -16.28 -10.80 5.32
C LEU A 294 -15.19 -11.54 4.54
N TYR A 295 -15.55 -12.54 3.73
CA TYR A 295 -14.57 -13.36 3.01
C TYR A 295 -13.68 -12.54 2.06
N PRO A 296 -14.20 -11.70 1.15
CA PRO A 296 -13.37 -10.98 0.21
C PRO A 296 -12.44 -9.96 0.90
N PRO A 297 -12.88 -9.14 1.88
CA PRO A 297 -11.97 -8.26 2.60
C PRO A 297 -10.93 -9.02 3.43
N LYS A 298 -11.27 -10.18 4.01
CA LYS A 298 -10.29 -11.05 4.69
C LYS A 298 -9.27 -11.63 3.70
N HIS A 299 -9.72 -12.02 2.51
CA HIS A 299 -8.83 -12.47 1.44
C HIS A 299 -7.89 -11.33 0.98
N PHE A 300 -8.41 -10.12 0.86
CA PHE A 300 -7.61 -8.93 0.56
C PHE A 300 -6.52 -8.74 1.61
N PHE A 301 -6.90 -8.59 2.86
CA PHE A 301 -5.98 -8.34 3.97
C PHE A 301 -5.03 -9.52 4.23
N GLY A 302 -5.53 -10.75 4.09
CA GLY A 302 -4.78 -11.99 4.25
C GLY A 302 -3.75 -12.25 3.15
N ALA A 303 -3.80 -11.52 2.04
CA ALA A 303 -2.80 -11.64 0.97
C ALA A 303 -1.42 -11.11 1.40
N ALA A 304 -1.34 -10.22 2.39
CA ALA A 304 -0.08 -9.68 2.89
C ALA A 304 0.84 -10.79 3.40
N ARG A 305 2.06 -10.84 2.84
CA ARG A 305 3.11 -11.82 3.18
C ARG A 305 4.47 -11.38 2.69
N ASN A 306 5.51 -11.76 3.40
CA ASN A 306 6.86 -11.79 2.87
C ASN A 306 7.08 -13.11 2.13
N ILE A 307 7.94 -13.15 1.12
CA ILE A 307 8.08 -14.28 0.19
C ILE A 307 9.53 -14.74 0.12
N GLU A 308 9.73 -16.04 0.31
CA GLU A 308 11.06 -16.65 0.30
C GLU A 308 11.80 -16.49 -1.04
N GLN A 309 11.06 -16.51 -2.15
CA GLN A 309 11.62 -16.36 -3.50
C GLN A 309 11.94 -14.91 -3.89
N GLY A 310 11.66 -13.96 -3.00
CA GLY A 310 11.84 -12.52 -3.23
C GLY A 310 10.51 -11.80 -3.48
N GLY A 311 10.54 -10.50 -3.22
CA GLY A 311 9.34 -9.67 -3.20
C GLY A 311 8.54 -9.80 -1.89
N SER A 312 7.65 -8.85 -1.67
CA SER A 312 6.75 -8.89 -0.51
C SER A 312 5.48 -8.09 -0.79
N LEU A 313 4.38 -8.46 -0.15
CA LEU A 313 3.15 -7.68 -0.10
C LEU A 313 2.88 -7.28 1.34
N THR A 314 3.03 -6.01 1.64
CA THR A 314 2.66 -5.42 2.94
C THR A 314 1.31 -4.73 2.82
N ILE A 315 0.39 -4.97 3.73
CA ILE A 315 -0.91 -4.29 3.76
C ILE A 315 -1.13 -3.67 5.14
N ILE A 316 -1.24 -2.35 5.16
CA ILE A 316 -1.59 -1.58 6.35
C ILE A 316 -2.98 -1.00 6.13
N ALA A 317 -3.96 -1.54 6.84
CA ALA A 317 -5.34 -1.14 6.69
C ALA A 317 -5.84 -0.36 7.90
N THR A 318 -6.59 0.71 7.68
CA THR A 318 -7.28 1.39 8.76
C THR A 318 -8.58 0.68 9.09
N CYS A 319 -8.86 0.58 10.39
CA CYS A 319 -10.08 0.00 10.91
C CYS A 319 -10.77 1.00 11.84
N LEU A 320 -12.04 1.30 11.57
CA LEU A 320 -12.81 2.27 12.35
C LEU A 320 -13.42 1.58 13.58
N VAL A 321 -13.28 2.22 14.73
CA VAL A 321 -13.87 1.80 16.02
C VAL A 321 -14.55 2.98 16.70
N ASP A 322 -15.34 2.73 17.73
CA ASP A 322 -16.04 3.76 18.51
C ASP A 322 -16.91 4.70 17.64
N THR A 323 -17.46 4.17 16.55
CA THR A 323 -18.36 4.92 15.63
C THR A 323 -19.81 4.91 16.10
N GLY A 324 -20.14 4.14 17.13
CA GLY A 324 -21.51 3.84 17.54
C GLY A 324 -22.19 2.77 16.68
N SER A 325 -21.51 2.21 15.70
CA SER A 325 -22.03 1.15 14.82
C SER A 325 -21.59 -0.23 15.28
N ARG A 326 -22.55 -1.08 15.68
CA ARG A 326 -22.28 -2.49 16.02
C ARG A 326 -21.67 -3.29 14.86
N MET A 327 -21.93 -2.87 13.64
CA MET A 327 -21.30 -3.50 12.44
C MET A 327 -19.81 -3.24 12.44
N ASP A 328 -19.36 -2.03 12.74
CA ASP A 328 -17.92 -1.69 12.77
C ASP A 328 -17.19 -2.43 13.87
N ASP A 329 -17.81 -2.57 15.04
CA ASP A 329 -17.26 -3.35 16.15
C ASP A 329 -17.08 -4.83 15.73
N MET A 330 -18.08 -5.42 15.04
CA MET A 330 -18.00 -6.77 14.50
C MET A 330 -16.87 -6.90 13.47
N ILE A 331 -16.78 -5.94 12.53
CA ILE A 331 -15.72 -5.93 11.52
C ILE A 331 -14.35 -5.89 12.22
N TYR A 332 -14.15 -5.00 13.18
CA TYR A 332 -12.89 -4.94 13.92
C TYR A 332 -12.52 -6.29 14.57
N GLU A 333 -13.45 -6.90 15.33
CA GLU A 333 -13.19 -8.18 15.99
C GLU A 333 -12.83 -9.31 14.98
N GLU A 334 -13.44 -9.31 13.79
CA GLU A 334 -13.16 -10.29 12.73
C GLU A 334 -11.78 -10.09 12.07
N PHE A 335 -11.26 -8.85 12.01
CA PHE A 335 -9.95 -8.55 11.44
C PHE A 335 -8.80 -8.58 12.44
N LYS A 336 -9.06 -8.32 13.72
CA LYS A 336 -8.09 -8.36 14.81
C LYS A 336 -7.31 -9.69 14.86
N GLY A 337 -8.00 -10.82 14.65
CA GLY A 337 -7.37 -12.13 14.59
C GLY A 337 -6.60 -12.43 13.30
N THR A 338 -6.82 -11.65 12.23
CA THR A 338 -6.18 -11.84 10.91
C THR A 338 -4.87 -11.09 10.80
N GLY A 339 -4.77 -9.93 11.46
CA GLY A 339 -3.57 -9.10 11.49
C GLY A 339 -2.44 -9.70 12.33
N ASN A 340 -1.22 -9.24 12.10
CA ASN A 340 -0.04 -9.53 12.91
C ASN A 340 0.66 -8.26 13.43
N MET A 341 0.04 -7.10 13.26
CA MET A 341 0.44 -5.80 13.81
C MET A 341 -0.81 -4.97 14.06
N GLU A 342 -0.88 -4.30 15.20
CA GLU A 342 -1.94 -3.36 15.53
C GLU A 342 -1.35 -2.06 16.10
N LEU A 343 -1.74 -0.93 15.50
CA LEU A 343 -1.52 0.41 16.04
C LEU A 343 -2.86 0.99 16.46
N HIS A 344 -3.04 1.23 17.74
CA HIS A 344 -4.26 1.81 18.28
C HIS A 344 -4.13 3.32 18.46
N LEU A 345 -5.09 4.07 17.92
CA LEU A 345 -5.26 5.48 18.19
C LEU A 345 -6.28 5.68 19.33
N SER A 346 -6.06 6.67 20.19
CA SER A 346 -6.88 6.97 21.34
C SER A 346 -7.66 8.27 21.15
N ARG A 347 -8.99 8.20 21.23
CA ARG A 347 -9.86 9.37 21.20
C ARG A 347 -9.58 10.31 22.39
N ARG A 348 -9.31 9.76 23.59
CA ARG A 348 -9.01 10.53 24.79
C ARG A 348 -7.76 11.39 24.66
N LEU A 349 -6.70 10.87 23.99
CA LEU A 349 -5.49 11.60 23.71
C LEU A 349 -5.73 12.71 22.67
N ALA A 350 -6.47 12.39 21.61
CA ALA A 350 -6.81 13.36 20.57
C ALA A 350 -7.68 14.53 21.10
N GLU A 351 -8.64 14.26 21.97
CA GLU A 351 -9.46 15.27 22.65
C GLU A 351 -8.62 16.22 23.51
N ARG A 352 -7.52 15.73 24.08
CA ARG A 352 -6.54 16.53 24.81
C ARG A 352 -5.47 17.17 23.94
N ARG A 353 -5.55 16.98 22.61
CA ARG A 353 -4.55 17.50 21.64
C ARG A 353 -3.14 16.93 21.80
N VAL A 354 -3.03 15.74 22.38
CA VAL A 354 -1.76 14.99 22.45
C VAL A 354 -1.60 14.18 21.17
N TYR A 355 -0.62 14.53 20.35
CA TYR A 355 -0.35 13.87 19.08
C TYR A 355 1.13 13.49 18.96
N PRO A 356 1.44 12.29 18.37
CA PRO A 356 0.50 11.29 17.85
C PRO A 356 -0.34 10.67 18.98
N ALA A 357 -1.64 10.52 18.75
CA ALA A 357 -2.58 10.02 19.76
C ALA A 357 -2.51 8.49 19.89
N PHE A 358 -1.32 7.91 20.06
CA PHE A 358 -1.08 6.47 20.10
C PHE A 358 -1.35 5.88 21.49
N ASP A 359 -2.12 4.81 21.50
CA ASP A 359 -2.25 3.96 22.67
C ASP A 359 -1.11 2.94 22.70
N VAL A 360 -0.04 3.27 23.43
CA VAL A 360 1.19 2.48 23.50
C VAL A 360 0.94 1.08 24.09
N ASP A 361 -0.03 0.95 25.01
CA ASP A 361 -0.29 -0.32 25.69
C ASP A 361 -0.99 -1.33 24.78
N ARG A 362 -1.88 -0.83 23.91
CA ARG A 362 -2.66 -1.66 22.99
C ARG A 362 -1.95 -1.91 21.65
N SER A 363 -0.91 -1.14 21.36
CA SER A 363 -0.18 -1.24 20.08
C SER A 363 0.96 -2.25 20.17
N SER A 364 1.07 -3.13 19.19
CA SER A 364 2.12 -4.17 19.14
C SER A 364 2.26 -4.80 17.77
N THR A 365 3.39 -5.44 17.52
CA THR A 365 3.65 -6.31 16.35
C THR A 365 3.99 -7.71 16.83
N ARG A 366 3.39 -8.73 16.24
CA ARG A 366 3.74 -10.14 16.50
C ARG A 366 5.12 -10.41 15.92
N ARG A 367 5.95 -11.13 16.69
CA ARG A 367 7.32 -11.49 16.30
C ARG A 367 8.19 -10.24 16.07
N GLU A 368 7.99 -9.19 16.89
CA GLU A 368 8.79 -7.96 16.82
C GLU A 368 10.28 -8.22 17.01
N GLU A 369 10.65 -9.36 17.64
CA GLU A 369 12.03 -9.83 17.79
C GLU A 369 12.72 -10.19 16.46
N LEU A 370 11.96 -10.37 15.37
CA LEU A 370 12.51 -10.56 14.02
C LEU A 370 12.78 -9.23 13.31
N LEU A 371 12.20 -8.14 13.80
CA LEU A 371 12.26 -6.81 13.17
C LEU A 371 13.20 -5.87 13.90
N ILE A 372 13.25 -5.94 15.23
CA ILE A 372 14.05 -5.06 16.06
C ILE A 372 15.28 -5.82 16.56
N PRO A 373 16.50 -5.24 16.44
CA PRO A 373 17.70 -5.85 17.00
C PRO A 373 17.55 -6.15 18.50
N PRO A 374 18.10 -7.26 19.02
CA PRO A 374 17.89 -7.71 20.40
C PRO A 374 18.20 -6.66 21.47
N ASP A 375 19.28 -5.90 21.30
CA ASP A 375 19.70 -4.87 22.28
C ASP A 375 18.70 -3.70 22.33
N ASP A 376 18.16 -3.29 21.18
CA ASP A 376 17.19 -2.22 21.10
C ASP A 376 15.81 -2.69 21.56
N LEU A 377 15.45 -3.96 21.30
CA LEU A 377 14.20 -4.56 21.77
C LEU A 377 14.12 -4.54 23.32
N ILE A 378 15.22 -4.84 24.01
CA ILE A 378 15.28 -4.76 25.48
C ILE A 378 15.01 -3.32 25.95
N LYS A 379 15.57 -2.32 25.27
CA LYS A 379 15.36 -0.90 25.58
C LYS A 379 13.91 -0.48 25.31
N VAL A 380 13.30 -0.93 24.20
CA VAL A 380 11.89 -0.70 23.87
C VAL A 380 10.98 -1.30 24.95
N TRP A 381 11.22 -2.52 25.39
CA TRP A 381 10.46 -3.14 26.47
C TRP A 381 10.63 -2.38 27.81
N THR A 382 11.82 -1.85 28.04
CA THR A 382 12.10 -1.02 29.21
C THR A 382 11.31 0.29 29.14
N MET A 383 11.29 0.97 27.99
CA MET A 383 10.46 2.15 27.75
C MET A 383 8.99 1.88 28.06
N ARG A 384 8.44 0.77 27.55
CA ARG A 384 7.03 0.36 27.81
C ARG A 384 6.79 0.14 29.30
N ARG A 385 7.70 -0.54 30.02
CA ARG A 385 7.59 -0.76 31.47
C ARG A 385 7.62 0.55 32.26
N MET A 386 8.53 1.48 31.89
CA MET A 386 8.61 2.80 32.51
C MET A 386 7.31 3.60 32.32
N LEU A 387 6.73 3.59 31.12
CA LEU A 387 5.43 4.24 30.88
C LEU A 387 4.32 3.66 31.74
N ASN A 388 4.27 2.34 31.92
CA ASN A 388 3.30 1.67 32.77
C ASN A 388 3.53 1.98 34.25
N GLN A 389 4.77 2.07 34.69
CA GLN A 389 5.09 2.48 36.06
C GLN A 389 4.66 3.93 36.34
N LEU A 390 4.91 4.87 35.41
CA LEU A 390 4.47 6.26 35.53
C LEU A 390 2.95 6.39 35.68
N LYS A 391 2.18 5.49 35.00
CA LYS A 391 0.71 5.42 35.13
C LYS A 391 0.28 4.80 36.48
N ALA A 392 1.04 3.83 36.99
CA ALA A 392 0.70 3.07 38.20
C ALA A 392 1.23 3.70 39.49
N SER A 393 2.34 4.46 39.44
CA SER A 393 3.08 4.92 40.62
C SER A 393 2.51 6.20 41.22
N ALA A 394 1.50 6.06 42.10
CA ALA A 394 1.42 6.96 43.21
C ALA A 394 0.86 6.23 44.46
N PRO A 395 1.59 6.19 45.55
CA PRO A 395 1.06 5.73 46.85
C PRO A 395 -0.13 6.54 47.37
N THR A 396 -0.43 7.67 46.70
CA THR A 396 -1.51 8.63 47.01
C THR A 396 -2.63 8.67 45.97
N GLY A 397 -2.68 7.73 45.01
CA GLY A 397 -3.73 7.72 43.97
C GLY A 397 -3.55 8.73 42.83
N ALA A 398 -2.38 9.39 42.71
CA ALA A 398 -2.08 10.41 41.72
C ALA A 398 -1.01 9.94 40.68
N GLY A 399 -1.19 8.75 40.12
CA GLY A 399 -0.42 8.33 38.95
C GLY A 399 -0.66 9.28 37.77
N LEU A 400 0.33 9.45 36.89
CA LEU A 400 0.13 10.19 35.66
C LEU A 400 -0.96 9.51 34.83
N ASP A 401 -1.88 10.28 34.30
CA ASP A 401 -2.82 9.70 33.35
C ASP A 401 -2.09 9.36 32.02
N ALA A 402 -2.73 8.57 31.16
CA ALA A 402 -2.13 8.10 29.92
C ALA A 402 -1.67 9.25 29.00
N ALA A 403 -2.33 10.40 29.04
CA ALA A 403 -1.97 11.57 28.25
C ALA A 403 -0.67 12.20 28.75
N ALA A 404 -0.57 12.46 30.04
CA ALA A 404 0.62 13.04 30.65
C ALA A 404 1.85 12.11 30.51
N ALA A 405 1.66 10.79 30.62
CA ALA A 405 2.73 9.81 30.40
C ALA A 405 3.21 9.82 28.93
N LEU A 406 2.29 9.89 27.98
CA LEU A 406 2.67 9.99 26.56
C LEU A 406 3.34 11.34 26.24
N GLU A 407 2.83 12.47 26.76
CA GLU A 407 3.46 13.78 26.57
C GLU A 407 4.90 13.79 27.08
N LEU A 408 5.16 13.21 28.23
CA LEU A 408 6.51 13.08 28.76
C LEU A 408 7.43 12.26 27.84
N LEU A 409 6.92 11.15 27.30
CA LEU A 409 7.64 10.34 26.33
C LEU A 409 7.95 11.14 25.07
N LEU A 410 6.98 11.84 24.52
CA LEU A 410 7.14 12.64 23.30
C LEU A 410 8.14 13.79 23.50
N GLN A 411 8.08 14.48 24.65
CA GLN A 411 9.07 15.51 25.00
C GLN A 411 10.50 14.97 25.11
N ARG A 412 10.67 13.74 25.61
CA ARG A 412 11.99 13.09 25.65
C ARG A 412 12.46 12.68 24.25
N LEU A 413 11.54 12.14 23.45
CA LEU A 413 11.82 11.73 22.07
C LEU A 413 12.22 12.94 21.20
N GLU A 414 11.57 14.08 21.38
CA GLU A 414 11.86 15.32 20.65
C GLU A 414 13.26 15.89 20.93
N ARG A 415 13.80 15.62 22.12
CA ARG A 415 15.16 16.08 22.53
C ARG A 415 16.29 15.31 21.85
N THR A 416 15.97 14.20 21.20
CA THR A 416 16.95 13.36 20.53
C THR A 416 16.69 13.35 19.01
N PRO A 417 17.73 13.46 18.18
CA PRO A 417 17.57 13.49 16.72
C PRO A 417 17.10 12.16 16.13
N THR A 418 17.48 11.02 16.75
CA THR A 418 17.19 9.67 16.25
C THR A 418 16.62 8.76 17.33
N ASN A 419 15.94 7.67 16.89
CA ASN A 419 15.48 6.62 17.81
C ASN A 419 16.62 5.92 18.50
N GLN A 420 17.74 5.71 17.81
CA GLN A 420 18.92 5.07 18.40
C GLN A 420 19.46 5.89 19.58
N GLU A 421 19.65 7.20 19.38
CA GLU A 421 20.07 8.09 20.46
C GLU A 421 19.08 8.14 21.63
N PHE A 422 17.78 8.15 21.31
CA PHE A 422 16.73 8.09 22.33
C PHE A 422 16.85 6.81 23.17
N LEU A 423 16.99 5.65 22.55
CA LEU A 423 17.11 4.36 23.24
C LEU A 423 18.41 4.26 24.07
N GLU A 424 19.48 4.94 23.68
CA GLU A 424 20.71 5.02 24.46
C GLU A 424 20.53 5.86 25.73
N THR A 425 19.71 6.91 25.71
CA THR A 425 19.42 7.73 26.89
C THR A 425 18.67 6.93 27.96
N LEU A 426 17.79 6.00 27.55
CA LEU A 426 17.05 5.15 28.49
C LEU A 426 17.96 4.23 29.30
N HIS A 427 19.09 3.82 28.74
CA HIS A 427 20.05 2.97 29.43
C HIS A 427 20.85 3.74 30.49
N ARG A 428 21.12 5.03 30.27
CA ARG A 428 21.84 5.90 31.21
C ARG A 428 21.01 6.27 32.44
N ASP A 429 19.70 6.41 32.27
CA ASP A 429 18.76 6.72 33.38
C ASP A 429 18.54 5.50 34.32
N MET A 430 19.06 4.31 33.97
CA MET A 430 18.94 3.07 34.73
C MET A 430 20.20 2.70 35.51
N MET A 431 21.35 3.36 35.29
CA MET A 431 22.57 3.23 36.05
C MET A 431 22.69 4.34 37.12
#